data_57f93526a7c46c697fd536395e8399a2
#
_entry.id   57f93526a7c46c697fd536395e8399a2
#
_cell.length_a   1.000
_cell.length_b   1.000
_cell.length_c   1.000
_cell.angle_alpha   90.00
_cell.angle_beta   90.00
_cell.angle_gamma   90.00
#
_symmetry.space_group_name_H-M   'P 1'
#
loop_
_entity.id
_entity.type
_entity.pdbx_description
1 polymer ?
#
loop_
_entity_poly.entity_id
_entity_poly.type
_entity_poly.pdbx_seq_one_letter_code
_entity_poly.pdbx_strand_id
1 'polypeptide(L)'
;MIKVCTQTFDCKDPSSIETYIKLGGYSAWREILNQQTPKSQIIETIKDSQLKGKGGAGFLTGLKWSFISPTKSQKYLVCNSDESEPGTCKDRDILRYNPHSV
;
A
#
# COMPACT_ATOMS: atom_id res chain seq x y z
N MET A 1 -17.13 -11.57 -1.26
CA MET A 1 -16.41 -10.37 -0.72
C MET A 1 -15.00 -10.38 -1.25
N ILE A 2 -14.53 -9.26 -1.81
CA ILE A 2 -13.13 -9.13 -2.27
C ILE A 2 -12.26 -8.80 -1.05
N LYS A 3 -11.30 -9.66 -0.73
CA LYS A 3 -10.32 -9.44 0.33
C LYS A 3 -9.10 -8.74 -0.28
N VAL A 4 -8.79 -7.51 0.13
CA VAL A 4 -7.59 -6.77 -0.30
C VAL A 4 -6.48 -6.88 0.75
N CYS A 5 -6.65 -6.19 1.88
CA CYS A 5 -5.63 -6.19 2.94
C CYS A 5 -5.52 -7.52 3.69
N THR A 6 -6.54 -8.38 3.63
CA THR A 6 -6.63 -9.64 4.37
C THR A 6 -6.53 -10.88 3.47
N GLN A 7 -6.05 -10.73 2.24
CA GLN A 7 -6.03 -11.81 1.25
C GLN A 7 -5.18 -13.01 1.66
N THR A 8 -4.15 -12.81 2.48
CA THR A 8 -3.24 -13.87 2.96
C THR A 8 -3.68 -14.51 4.27
N PHE A 9 -4.66 -13.94 5.00
CA PHE A 9 -4.99 -14.33 6.38
C PHE A 9 -5.38 -15.80 6.51
N ASP A 10 -6.04 -16.36 5.52
CA ASP A 10 -6.48 -17.76 5.54
C ASP A 10 -5.46 -18.73 4.91
N CYS A 11 -4.28 -18.23 4.53
CA CYS A 11 -3.23 -19.06 3.95
C CYS A 11 -2.45 -19.81 5.05
N LYS A 12 -1.84 -20.94 4.69
CA LYS A 12 -1.04 -21.74 5.62
C LYS A 12 0.16 -20.96 6.17
N ASP A 13 0.79 -20.15 5.34
CA ASP A 13 1.91 -19.29 5.70
C ASP A 13 1.64 -17.86 5.19
N PRO A 14 0.84 -17.09 5.96
CA PRO A 14 0.31 -15.81 5.48
C PRO A 14 1.38 -14.72 5.36
N SER A 15 2.45 -14.78 6.13
CA SER A 15 3.53 -13.78 6.13
C SER A 15 4.65 -14.10 5.13
N SER A 16 4.57 -15.24 4.44
CA SER A 16 5.57 -15.65 3.45
C SER A 16 5.49 -14.81 2.17
N ILE A 17 6.66 -14.43 1.67
CA ILE A 17 6.78 -13.72 0.38
C ILE A 17 6.29 -14.60 -0.78
N GLU A 18 6.51 -15.91 -0.71
CA GLU A 18 6.04 -16.86 -1.73
C GLU A 18 4.51 -16.89 -1.79
N THR A 19 3.85 -16.87 -0.64
CA THR A 19 2.39 -16.79 -0.55
C THR A 19 1.89 -15.48 -1.18
N TYR A 20 2.51 -14.35 -0.85
CA TYR A 20 2.13 -13.06 -1.40
C TYR A 20 2.31 -12.99 -2.92
N ILE A 21 3.43 -13.50 -3.45
CA ILE A 21 3.71 -13.55 -4.89
C ILE A 21 2.70 -14.45 -5.62
N LYS A 22 2.35 -15.62 -5.08
CA LYS A 22 1.34 -16.52 -5.66
C LYS A 22 -0.03 -15.87 -5.79
N LEU A 23 -0.36 -14.95 -4.90
CA LEU A 23 -1.61 -14.18 -4.92
C LEU A 23 -1.54 -12.93 -5.82
N GLY A 24 -0.46 -12.76 -6.58
CA GLY A 24 -0.26 -11.62 -7.50
C GLY A 24 0.48 -10.45 -6.86
N GLY A 25 0.99 -10.61 -5.66
CA GLY A 25 1.77 -9.58 -4.98
C GLY A 25 3.01 -9.14 -5.76
N TYR A 26 3.35 -7.88 -5.66
CA TYR A 26 4.43 -7.20 -6.39
C TYR A 26 4.28 -7.16 -7.93
N SER A 27 3.22 -7.70 -8.52
CA SER A 27 3.04 -7.70 -9.98
C SER A 27 3.01 -6.28 -10.55
N ALA A 28 2.18 -5.40 -9.98
CA ALA A 28 2.10 -4.00 -10.39
C ALA A 28 3.44 -3.26 -10.23
N TRP A 29 4.16 -3.53 -9.13
CA TRP A 29 5.47 -2.93 -8.88
C TRP A 29 6.50 -3.36 -9.92
N ARG A 30 6.55 -4.65 -10.25
CA ARG A 30 7.43 -5.18 -11.31
C ARG A 30 7.11 -4.59 -12.67
N GLU A 31 5.82 -4.43 -12.99
CA GLU A 31 5.38 -3.82 -14.24
C GLU A 31 5.83 -2.36 -14.33
N ILE A 32 5.62 -1.56 -13.28
CA ILE A 32 6.08 -0.17 -13.19
C ILE A 32 7.59 -0.06 -13.44
N LEU A 33 8.38 -0.94 -12.82
CA LEU A 33 9.84 -0.94 -12.99
C LEU A 33 10.26 -1.37 -14.40
N ASN A 34 9.66 -2.42 -14.93
CA ASN A 34 9.99 -2.96 -16.27
C ASN A 34 9.64 -1.97 -17.39
N GLN A 35 8.50 -1.29 -17.26
CA GLN A 35 8.03 -0.30 -18.22
C GLN A 35 8.64 1.09 -17.99
N GLN A 36 9.39 1.28 -16.89
CA GLN A 36 9.90 2.58 -16.47
C GLN A 36 8.81 3.65 -16.41
N THR A 37 7.64 3.26 -15.89
CA THR A 37 6.44 4.12 -15.84
C THR A 37 6.75 5.45 -15.17
N PRO A 38 6.47 6.60 -15.81
CA PRO A 38 6.72 7.91 -15.23
C PRO A 38 5.94 8.12 -13.92
N LYS A 39 6.56 8.75 -12.94
CA LYS A 39 5.93 9.05 -11.62
C LYS A 39 4.63 9.83 -11.77
N SER A 40 4.56 10.77 -12.73
CA SER A 40 3.35 11.53 -13.04
C SER A 40 2.20 10.64 -13.45
N GLN A 41 2.44 9.64 -14.29
CA GLN A 41 1.43 8.69 -14.73
C GLN A 41 0.91 7.84 -13.57
N ILE A 42 1.79 7.41 -12.65
CA ILE A 42 1.39 6.68 -11.44
C ILE A 42 0.48 7.54 -10.58
N ILE A 43 0.84 8.81 -10.36
CA ILE A 43 0.04 9.76 -9.58
C ILE A 43 -1.33 9.99 -10.23
N GLU A 44 -1.40 10.18 -11.54
CA GLU A 44 -2.67 10.35 -12.25
C GLU A 44 -3.56 9.09 -12.13
N THR A 45 -2.98 7.90 -12.31
CA THR A 45 -3.71 6.63 -12.11
C THR A 45 -4.34 6.55 -10.71
N ILE A 46 -3.58 6.94 -9.68
CA ILE A 46 -4.10 6.95 -8.30
C ILE A 46 -5.18 8.03 -8.10
N LYS A 47 -5.04 9.21 -8.73
CA LYS A 47 -6.07 10.25 -8.70
C LYS A 47 -7.37 9.77 -9.36
N ASP A 48 -7.27 9.16 -10.53
CA ASP A 48 -8.42 8.64 -11.29
C ASP A 48 -9.15 7.54 -10.52
N SER A 49 -8.42 6.73 -9.74
CA SER A 49 -9.01 5.69 -8.89
C SER A 49 -9.86 6.25 -7.74
N GLN A 50 -9.76 7.55 -7.43
CA GLN A 50 -10.42 8.21 -6.30
C GLN A 50 -10.13 7.55 -4.94
N LEU A 51 -8.99 6.84 -4.83
CA LEU A 51 -8.56 6.20 -3.59
C LEU A 51 -8.40 7.23 -2.47
N LYS A 52 -8.98 6.94 -1.32
CA LYS A 52 -8.93 7.79 -0.13
C LYS A 52 -8.21 7.11 1.02
N GLY A 53 -7.56 7.90 1.86
CA GLY A 53 -6.99 7.43 3.11
C GLY A 53 -8.05 6.81 4.03
N LYS A 54 -7.66 5.78 4.76
CA LYS A 54 -8.53 5.04 5.69
C LYS A 54 -8.25 5.37 7.17
N GLY A 55 -7.43 6.37 7.44
CA GLY A 55 -7.08 6.82 8.79
C GLY A 55 -8.08 7.81 9.43
N GLY A 56 -9.26 8.02 8.82
CA GLY A 56 -10.33 8.88 9.34
C GLY A 56 -10.63 10.11 8.47
N ALA A 57 -9.63 10.89 8.06
CA ALA A 57 -9.82 12.12 7.29
C ALA A 57 -10.29 11.90 5.83
N GLY A 58 -10.13 10.70 5.29
CA GLY A 58 -10.58 10.39 3.92
C GLY A 58 -9.90 11.19 2.82
N PHE A 59 -8.67 11.65 3.04
CA PHE A 59 -7.96 12.49 2.07
C PHE A 59 -7.64 11.72 0.78
N LEU A 60 -7.75 12.38 -0.38
CA LEU A 60 -7.45 11.77 -1.68
C LEU A 60 -5.96 11.41 -1.78
N THR A 61 -5.67 10.13 -1.92
CA THR A 61 -4.30 9.58 -1.91
C THR A 61 -3.46 10.14 -3.06
N GLY A 62 -3.99 10.15 -4.28
CA GLY A 62 -3.27 10.66 -5.44
C GLY A 62 -2.96 12.16 -5.34
N LEU A 63 -3.87 12.93 -4.76
CA LEU A 63 -3.61 14.35 -4.48
C LEU A 63 -2.48 14.52 -3.46
N LYS A 64 -2.50 13.74 -2.38
CA LYS A 64 -1.43 13.75 -1.37
C LYS A 64 -0.07 13.39 -1.98
N TRP A 65 -0.01 12.41 -2.85
CA TRP A 65 1.22 12.03 -3.53
C TRP A 65 1.77 13.14 -4.45
N SER A 66 0.89 13.94 -5.06
CA SER A 66 1.32 15.07 -5.90
C SER A 66 2.00 16.21 -5.13
N PHE A 67 1.92 16.24 -3.81
CA PHE A 67 2.59 17.25 -2.97
C PHE A 67 4.06 16.93 -2.71
N ILE A 68 4.54 15.73 -3.09
CA ILE A 68 5.95 15.36 -2.90
C ILE A 68 6.83 16.28 -3.74
N SER A 69 7.75 16.97 -3.06
CA SER A 69 8.69 17.89 -3.72
C SER A 69 9.46 17.19 -4.86
N PRO A 70 9.58 17.83 -6.04
CA PRO A 70 10.35 17.28 -7.16
C PRO A 70 11.88 17.36 -6.97
N THR A 71 12.36 17.84 -5.83
CA THR A 71 13.79 17.95 -5.55
C THR A 71 14.51 16.61 -5.65
N LYS A 72 15.78 16.63 -6.05
CA LYS A 72 16.64 15.43 -6.12
C LYS A 72 17.19 14.99 -4.75
N SER A 73 16.81 15.67 -3.68
CA SER A 73 17.25 15.30 -2.32
C SER A 73 16.73 13.91 -1.91
N GLN A 74 17.47 13.28 -1.01
CA GLN A 74 17.06 12.00 -0.39
C GLN A 74 15.66 12.14 0.22
N LYS A 75 14.80 11.15 -0.05
CA LYS A 75 13.47 11.06 0.52
C LYS A 75 13.37 9.81 1.38
N TYR A 76 12.58 9.89 2.43
CA TYR A 76 12.33 8.79 3.36
C TYR A 76 10.83 8.47 3.36
N LEU A 77 10.51 7.19 3.35
CA LEU A 77 9.16 6.71 3.57
C LEU A 77 9.05 6.23 5.02
N VAL A 78 8.09 6.77 5.75
CA VAL A 78 7.83 6.38 7.14
C VAL A 78 6.44 5.76 7.19
N CYS A 79 6.37 4.50 7.63
CA CYS A 79 5.11 3.83 7.90
C CYS A 79 4.63 4.20 9.31
N ASN A 80 3.48 4.87 9.39
CA ASN A 80 2.80 5.07 10.67
C ASN A 80 1.78 3.95 10.87
N SER A 81 2.08 3.04 11.78
CA SER A 81 1.20 1.94 12.22
C SER A 81 0.87 2.02 13.71
N ASP A 82 0.91 3.21 14.30
CA ASP A 82 0.39 3.43 15.65
C ASP A 82 -1.14 3.20 15.67
N GLU A 83 -1.61 2.41 16.61
CA GLU A 83 -3.01 2.07 16.85
C GLU A 83 -3.36 2.31 18.31
N SER A 84 -3.37 3.58 18.72
CA SER A 84 -3.66 3.99 20.09
C SER A 84 -5.15 4.01 20.43
N GLU A 85 -6.03 3.95 19.43
CA GLU A 85 -7.48 3.97 19.63
C GLU A 85 -7.97 2.66 20.28
N PRO A 86 -8.75 2.72 21.36
CA PRO A 86 -9.27 1.52 21.99
C PRO A 86 -10.05 0.61 21.03
N GLY A 87 -9.72 -0.68 21.04
CA GLY A 87 -10.36 -1.68 20.18
C GLY A 87 -9.85 -1.73 18.74
N THR A 88 -8.91 -0.87 18.35
CA THR A 88 -8.31 -0.86 17.00
C THR A 88 -7.14 -1.85 16.93
N CYS A 89 -7.15 -2.76 15.97
CA CYS A 89 -6.11 -3.77 15.79
C CYS A 89 -5.84 -4.14 14.32
N LYS A 90 -6.39 -3.38 13.37
CA LYS A 90 -6.29 -3.67 11.93
C LYS A 90 -4.86 -3.65 11.39
N ASP A 91 -4.06 -2.66 11.77
CA ASP A 91 -2.70 -2.49 11.25
C ASP A 91 -1.77 -3.54 11.85
N ARG A 92 -1.94 -3.86 13.13
CA ARG A 92 -1.25 -4.97 13.79
C ARG A 92 -1.47 -6.30 13.04
N ASP A 93 -2.71 -6.61 12.68
CA ASP A 93 -3.04 -7.86 12.04
C ASP A 93 -2.58 -7.88 10.57
N ILE A 94 -2.63 -6.76 9.85
CA ILE A 94 -2.06 -6.64 8.51
C ILE A 94 -0.55 -6.87 8.56
N LEU A 95 0.18 -6.20 9.45
CA LEU A 95 1.63 -6.39 9.61
C LEU A 95 2.01 -7.82 9.98
N ARG A 96 1.15 -8.53 10.72
CA ARG A 96 1.38 -9.91 11.14
C ARG A 96 1.11 -10.93 10.04
N TYR A 97 0.02 -10.75 9.29
CA TYR A 97 -0.50 -11.75 8.36
C TYR A 97 -0.42 -11.38 6.89
N ASN A 98 -0.11 -10.13 6.57
CA ASN A 98 0.08 -9.64 5.20
C ASN A 98 1.13 -8.51 5.12
N PRO A 99 2.34 -8.72 5.68
CA PRO A 99 3.36 -7.66 5.78
C PRO A 99 3.80 -7.12 4.42
N HIS A 100 3.76 -7.95 3.39
CA HIS A 100 4.19 -7.57 2.04
C HIS A 100 3.24 -6.61 1.32
N SER A 101 2.02 -6.39 1.85
CA SER A 101 1.09 -5.41 1.30
C SER A 101 1.31 -3.99 1.86
N VAL A 102 2.16 -3.85 2.88
CA VAL A 102 2.55 -2.59 3.50
C VAL A 102 3.83 -2.07 2.88
#